data_c4cc1ec76ae75a7bd38a33e6634efd96
#
_entry.id   c4cc1ec76ae75a7bd38a33e6634efd96
#
_cell.length_a   1.000
_cell.length_b   1.000
_cell.length_c   1.000
_cell.angle_alpha   90.00
_cell.angle_beta   90.00
_cell.angle_gamma   90.00
#
_symmetry.space_group_name_H-M   'P 1'
#
loop_
_entity.id
_entity.type
_entity.pdbx_description
1 polymer ?
#
loop_
_entity_poly.entity_id
_entity_poly.type
_entity_poly.pdbx_seq_one_letter_code
_entity_poly.pdbx_strand_id
1 'polypeptide(L)'
;MALVWDEGKPWQMMISGLEVLSLQRQKNLLRYWIRHQGLPVPGHRIIERILSEVMQAQQAGSPLLSWNSAEIRRYRGRLYLMPTLPEPPSEEVRLHWDGSRPLKLPEGLGRLLVRTGTDWLSEGVDVVFRSESLKCRPGKGKSNRSFKGLCQELSIPPWLRQRLPLIYRNDELIAVADYCMCQPETGKSPFIWERPEWLQ
;
A
#
# COMPACT_ATOMS: atom_id res chain seq x y z
N MET A 1 13.87 -18.86 -17.57
CA MET A 1 13.26 -17.54 -17.86
C MET A 1 12.88 -16.98 -16.50
N ALA A 2 13.57 -15.97 -16.00
CA ALA A 2 13.22 -15.38 -14.70
C ALA A 2 11.79 -14.84 -14.80
N LEU A 3 10.92 -15.23 -13.88
CA LEU A 3 9.56 -14.73 -13.80
C LEU A 3 9.64 -13.20 -13.62
N VAL A 4 9.10 -12.47 -14.56
CA VAL A 4 9.10 -11.00 -14.53
C VAL A 4 8.20 -10.48 -13.41
N TRP A 5 7.26 -11.30 -12.96
CA TRP A 5 6.43 -11.04 -11.78
C TRP A 5 6.43 -12.25 -10.84
N ASP A 6 6.17 -11.98 -9.57
CA ASP A 6 5.99 -12.95 -8.52
C ASP A 6 4.53 -13.44 -8.53
N GLU A 7 4.31 -14.76 -8.58
CA GLU A 7 2.96 -15.33 -8.50
C GLU A 7 2.25 -14.98 -7.19
N GLY A 8 3.00 -14.77 -6.10
CA GLY A 8 2.49 -14.29 -4.83
C GLY A 8 2.11 -12.80 -4.83
N LYS A 9 2.52 -12.04 -5.87
CA LYS A 9 2.21 -10.61 -6.03
C LYS A 9 1.83 -10.28 -7.48
N PRO A 10 0.71 -10.78 -7.98
CA PRO A 10 0.35 -10.69 -9.39
C PRO A 10 0.15 -9.25 -9.88
N TRP A 11 -0.08 -8.31 -8.98
CA TRP A 11 -0.25 -6.89 -9.24
C TRP A 11 1.06 -6.09 -9.31
N GLN A 12 2.22 -6.76 -9.18
CA GLN A 12 3.54 -6.15 -9.21
C GLN A 12 4.42 -6.80 -10.27
N MET A 13 5.25 -6.00 -10.93
CA MET A 13 6.21 -6.47 -11.94
C MET A 13 7.58 -5.81 -11.73
N MET A 14 8.65 -6.59 -11.80
CA MET A 14 10.01 -6.07 -11.68
C MET A 14 10.43 -5.35 -12.97
N ILE A 15 10.85 -4.10 -12.87
CA ILE A 15 11.33 -3.31 -14.02
C ILE A 15 12.56 -3.96 -14.64
N SER A 16 13.52 -4.43 -13.83
CA SER A 16 14.72 -5.10 -14.34
C SER A 16 14.41 -6.34 -15.18
N GLY A 17 13.31 -7.05 -14.88
CA GLY A 17 12.86 -8.18 -15.69
C GLY A 17 12.26 -7.75 -17.03
N LEU A 18 11.66 -6.56 -17.11
CA LEU A 18 11.19 -5.98 -18.36
C LEU A 18 12.34 -5.47 -19.23
N GLU A 19 13.31 -4.78 -18.63
CA GLU A 19 14.41 -4.13 -19.33
C GLU A 19 15.30 -5.10 -20.14
N VAL A 20 15.39 -6.35 -19.76
CA VAL A 20 16.13 -7.39 -20.51
C VAL A 20 15.41 -7.84 -21.79
N LEU A 21 14.15 -7.47 -21.98
CA LEU A 21 13.36 -7.84 -23.14
C LEU A 21 13.49 -6.79 -24.25
N SER A 22 13.33 -7.24 -25.50
CA SER A 22 13.19 -6.30 -26.61
C SER A 22 11.93 -5.43 -26.44
N LEU A 23 11.94 -4.22 -26.99
CA LEU A 23 10.84 -3.25 -26.88
C LEU A 23 9.47 -3.88 -27.26
N GLN A 24 9.45 -4.68 -28.30
CA GLN A 24 8.21 -5.36 -28.73
C GLN A 24 7.72 -6.36 -27.69
N ARG A 25 8.64 -7.11 -27.07
CA ARG A 25 8.30 -8.06 -26.01
C ARG A 25 7.84 -7.34 -24.73
N GLN A 26 8.46 -6.21 -24.38
CA GLN A 26 8.01 -5.37 -23.26
C GLN A 26 6.55 -4.92 -23.45
N LYS A 27 6.24 -4.38 -24.66
CA LYS A 27 4.87 -3.94 -25.00
C LYS A 27 3.86 -5.08 -24.93
N ASN A 28 4.22 -6.26 -25.43
CA ASN A 28 3.33 -7.42 -25.42
C ASN A 28 3.11 -7.96 -24.00
N LEU A 29 4.18 -8.00 -23.19
CA LEU A 29 4.11 -8.46 -21.81
C LEU A 29 3.27 -7.54 -20.95
N LEU A 30 3.40 -6.20 -21.10
CA LEU A 30 2.55 -5.23 -20.41
C LEU A 30 1.08 -5.42 -20.77
N ARG A 31 0.74 -5.58 -22.06
CA ARG A 31 -0.64 -5.84 -22.47
C ARG A 31 -1.19 -7.16 -21.90
N TYR A 32 -0.38 -8.21 -21.94
CA TYR A 32 -0.73 -9.49 -21.37
C TYR A 32 -1.00 -9.37 -19.87
N TRP A 33 -0.08 -8.76 -19.12
CA TRP A 33 -0.20 -8.58 -17.68
C TRP A 33 -1.45 -7.79 -17.30
N ILE A 34 -1.70 -6.63 -17.95
CA ILE A 34 -2.89 -5.81 -17.71
C ILE A 34 -4.17 -6.62 -17.96
N ARG A 35 -4.23 -7.35 -19.07
CA ARG A 35 -5.37 -8.21 -19.39
C ARG A 35 -5.55 -9.33 -18.37
N HIS A 36 -4.47 -9.94 -17.95
CA HIS A 36 -4.49 -11.04 -16.97
C HIS A 36 -5.02 -10.61 -15.61
N GLN A 37 -4.82 -9.34 -15.23
CA GLN A 37 -5.42 -8.75 -14.03
C GLN A 37 -6.87 -8.29 -14.23
N GLY A 38 -7.50 -8.58 -15.37
CA GLY A 38 -8.88 -8.19 -15.64
C GLY A 38 -9.09 -6.70 -15.87
N LEU A 39 -8.01 -5.92 -16.05
CA LEU A 39 -8.08 -4.49 -16.27
C LEU A 39 -8.18 -4.14 -17.78
N PRO A 40 -8.75 -2.97 -18.12
CA PRO A 40 -8.85 -2.53 -19.51
C PRO A 40 -7.46 -2.32 -20.10
N VAL A 41 -7.15 -3.02 -21.20
CA VAL A 41 -5.88 -2.89 -21.89
C VAL A 41 -5.82 -1.53 -22.61
N PRO A 42 -4.83 -0.69 -22.34
CA PRO A 42 -4.75 0.63 -22.93
C PRO A 42 -4.27 0.59 -24.39
N GLY A 43 -4.56 1.67 -25.12
CA GLY A 43 -4.06 1.88 -26.47
C GLY A 43 -2.55 2.03 -26.53
N HIS A 44 -1.99 1.99 -27.75
CA HIS A 44 -0.56 2.00 -28.03
C HIS A 44 0.19 3.17 -27.35
N ARG A 45 -0.37 4.38 -27.41
CA ARG A 45 0.25 5.59 -26.80
C ARG A 45 0.44 5.46 -25.27
N ILE A 46 -0.52 4.86 -24.57
CA ILE A 46 -0.42 4.67 -23.11
C ILE A 46 0.67 3.63 -22.80
N ILE A 47 0.75 2.53 -23.56
CA ILE A 47 1.84 1.55 -23.40
C ILE A 47 3.21 2.19 -23.60
N GLU A 48 3.36 3.06 -24.58
CA GLU A 48 4.63 3.79 -24.81
C GLU A 48 4.95 4.73 -23.65
N ARG A 49 3.98 5.45 -23.14
CA ARG A 49 4.14 6.30 -21.96
C ARG A 49 4.50 5.51 -20.70
N ILE A 50 3.94 4.31 -20.51
CA ILE A 50 4.37 3.44 -19.40
C ILE A 50 5.87 3.15 -19.51
N LEU A 51 6.37 2.82 -20.69
CA LEU A 51 7.77 2.49 -20.91
C LEU A 51 8.68 3.72 -20.78
N SER A 52 8.29 4.88 -21.30
CA SER A 52 9.13 6.08 -21.32
C SER A 52 9.02 6.94 -20.05
N GLU A 53 7.81 7.09 -19.49
CA GLU A 53 7.57 7.99 -18.37
C GLU A 53 7.59 7.27 -17.02
N VAL A 54 6.95 6.08 -16.93
CA VAL A 54 6.82 5.37 -15.66
C VAL A 54 8.08 4.53 -15.38
N MET A 55 8.53 3.73 -16.34
CA MET A 55 9.70 2.88 -16.13
C MET A 55 11.01 3.67 -16.00
N GLN A 56 11.16 4.77 -16.74
CA GLN A 56 12.39 5.58 -16.76
C GLN A 56 12.38 6.72 -15.73
N ALA A 57 11.30 6.91 -14.98
CA ALA A 57 11.24 7.96 -13.96
C ALA A 57 12.38 7.80 -12.95
N GLN A 58 12.87 8.91 -12.42
CA GLN A 58 13.86 8.91 -11.34
C GLN A 58 13.30 8.25 -10.09
N GLN A 59 14.17 7.62 -9.27
CA GLN A 59 13.76 6.89 -8.06
C GLN A 59 13.01 7.75 -7.03
N ALA A 60 13.29 9.05 -7.00
CA ALA A 60 12.61 9.99 -6.09
C ALA A 60 11.20 10.38 -6.56
N GLY A 61 10.84 10.13 -7.81
CA GLY A 61 9.52 10.38 -8.36
C GLY A 61 8.52 9.31 -7.95
N SER A 62 7.25 9.69 -7.89
CA SER A 62 6.13 8.74 -7.76
C SER A 62 5.28 8.81 -9.03
N PRO A 63 5.82 8.36 -10.17
CA PRO A 63 5.12 8.48 -11.43
C PRO A 63 3.80 7.70 -11.37
N LEU A 64 2.76 8.35 -11.88
CA LEU A 64 1.41 7.82 -12.01
C LEU A 64 0.97 8.00 -13.45
N LEU A 65 0.46 6.96 -14.05
CA LEU A 65 -0.22 7.01 -15.32
C LEU A 65 -1.53 6.26 -15.22
N SER A 66 -2.63 6.94 -15.54
CA SER A 66 -3.99 6.40 -15.45
C SER A 66 -4.63 6.31 -16.83
N TRP A 67 -5.49 5.33 -17.02
CA TRP A 67 -6.34 5.18 -18.20
C TRP A 67 -7.62 4.44 -17.82
N ASN A 68 -8.76 4.90 -18.33
CA ASN A 68 -10.07 4.35 -17.96
C ASN A 68 -10.20 4.17 -16.43
N SER A 69 -10.38 2.93 -15.97
CA SER A 69 -10.51 2.56 -14.55
C SER A 69 -9.24 1.91 -13.97
N ALA A 70 -8.09 2.09 -14.61
CA ALA A 70 -6.82 1.48 -14.21
C ALA A 70 -5.72 2.52 -14.06
N GLU A 71 -4.75 2.22 -13.23
CA GLU A 71 -3.55 3.02 -13.07
C GLU A 71 -2.31 2.15 -12.87
N ILE A 72 -1.17 2.69 -13.28
CA ILE A 72 0.14 2.10 -13.05
C ILE A 72 1.04 3.10 -12.35
N ARG A 73 1.80 2.61 -11.37
CA ARG A 73 2.72 3.39 -10.55
C ARG A 73 4.07 2.69 -10.48
N ARG A 74 5.10 3.45 -10.13
CA ARG A 74 6.43 2.90 -9.87
C ARG A 74 6.84 3.14 -8.43
N TYR A 75 7.40 2.11 -7.80
CA TYR A 75 8.05 2.24 -6.50
C TYR A 75 9.14 1.19 -6.35
N ARG A 76 10.34 1.61 -5.91
CA ARG A 76 11.49 0.73 -5.63
C ARG A 76 11.78 -0.31 -6.71
N GLY A 77 11.86 0.13 -7.97
CA GLY A 77 12.20 -0.76 -9.09
C GLY A 77 11.09 -1.72 -9.53
N ARG A 78 9.86 -1.52 -9.04
CA ARG A 78 8.70 -2.29 -9.44
C ARG A 78 7.63 -1.39 -10.05
N LEU A 79 6.89 -1.94 -11.01
CA LEU A 79 5.60 -1.43 -11.46
C LEU A 79 4.50 -2.01 -10.58
N TYR A 80 3.54 -1.19 -10.24
CA TYR A 80 2.32 -1.56 -9.52
C TYR A 80 1.14 -1.24 -10.41
N LEU A 81 0.39 -2.26 -10.79
CA LEU A 81 -0.84 -2.15 -11.56
C LEU A 81 -2.02 -2.27 -10.60
N MET A 82 -3.03 -1.44 -10.76
CA MET A 82 -4.21 -1.46 -9.89
C MET A 82 -5.41 -0.78 -10.54
N PRO A 83 -6.63 -1.04 -10.08
CA PRO A 83 -7.76 -0.17 -10.37
C PRO A 83 -7.46 1.26 -9.89
N THR A 84 -8.06 2.26 -10.54
CA THR A 84 -7.95 3.65 -10.08
C THR A 84 -8.35 3.73 -8.61
N LEU A 85 -7.44 4.22 -7.77
CA LEU A 85 -7.69 4.32 -6.34
C LEU A 85 -8.74 5.41 -6.06
N PRO A 86 -9.71 5.14 -5.17
CA PRO A 86 -10.60 6.18 -4.68
C PRO A 86 -9.81 7.27 -3.96
N GLU A 87 -10.44 8.42 -3.74
CA GLU A 87 -9.84 9.47 -2.91
C GLU A 87 -9.47 8.92 -1.53
N PRO A 88 -8.35 9.36 -0.95
CA PRO A 88 -8.00 8.97 0.41
C PRO A 88 -9.10 9.41 1.39
N PRO A 89 -9.33 8.65 2.47
CA PRO A 89 -10.26 9.08 3.50
C PRO A 89 -9.88 10.47 4.04
N SER A 90 -10.89 11.27 4.38
CA SER A 90 -10.64 12.58 4.98
C SER A 90 -10.01 12.44 6.38
N GLU A 91 -9.36 13.49 6.86
CA GLU A 91 -8.76 13.53 8.20
C GLU A 91 -9.79 13.45 9.33
N GLU A 92 -11.04 13.77 9.03
CA GLU A 92 -12.16 13.71 9.97
C GLU A 92 -12.67 12.30 10.21
N VAL A 93 -12.29 11.33 9.34
CA VAL A 93 -12.73 9.95 9.49
C VAL A 93 -12.07 9.33 10.72
N ARG A 94 -12.88 9.10 11.77
CA ARG A 94 -12.50 8.39 12.99
C ARG A 94 -13.52 7.26 13.21
N LEU A 95 -13.02 6.03 13.23
CA LEU A 95 -13.83 4.83 13.42
C LEU A 95 -13.50 4.24 14.78
N HIS A 96 -14.48 4.22 15.70
CA HIS A 96 -14.33 3.55 16.98
C HIS A 96 -14.49 2.04 16.80
N TRP A 97 -13.61 1.24 17.42
CA TRP A 97 -13.58 -0.22 17.25
C TRP A 97 -13.15 -0.93 18.54
N ASP A 98 -13.97 -1.86 18.98
CA ASP A 98 -13.75 -2.68 20.18
C ASP A 98 -13.10 -4.05 19.89
N GLY A 99 -12.78 -4.31 18.61
CA GLY A 99 -12.18 -5.57 18.20
C GLY A 99 -13.12 -6.78 18.15
N SER A 100 -14.37 -6.65 18.58
CA SER A 100 -15.34 -7.79 18.67
C SER A 100 -15.72 -8.36 17.31
N ARG A 101 -15.70 -7.53 16.27
CA ARG A 101 -16.03 -7.89 14.88
C ARG A 101 -15.05 -7.21 13.92
N PRO A 102 -14.88 -7.76 12.69
CA PRO A 102 -14.09 -7.08 11.68
C PRO A 102 -14.60 -5.65 11.43
N LEU A 103 -13.70 -4.67 11.49
CA LEU A 103 -14.01 -3.28 11.19
C LEU A 103 -13.95 -3.04 9.68
N LYS A 104 -15.08 -2.69 9.07
CA LYS A 104 -15.11 -2.25 7.67
C LYS A 104 -14.47 -0.88 7.56
N LEU A 105 -13.47 -0.78 6.70
CA LEU A 105 -12.79 0.47 6.39
C LEU A 105 -13.49 1.23 5.24
N PRO A 106 -13.14 2.51 5.01
CA PRO A 106 -13.63 3.26 3.87
C PRO A 106 -13.42 2.52 2.54
N GLU A 107 -14.12 2.95 1.52
CA GLU A 107 -14.15 2.32 0.20
C GLU A 107 -12.75 2.00 -0.34
N GLY A 108 -12.59 0.79 -0.87
CA GLY A 108 -11.32 0.32 -1.45
C GLY A 108 -10.24 -0.07 -0.44
N LEU A 109 -10.47 0.05 0.87
CA LEU A 109 -9.47 -0.25 1.91
C LEU A 109 -9.68 -1.59 2.62
N GLY A 110 -10.79 -2.31 2.33
CA GLY A 110 -11.06 -3.60 2.93
C GLY A 110 -11.49 -3.53 4.40
N ARG A 111 -10.89 -4.33 5.27
CA ARG A 111 -11.27 -4.41 6.69
C ARG A 111 -10.09 -4.67 7.62
N LEU A 112 -10.22 -4.26 8.87
CA LEU A 112 -9.30 -4.62 9.95
C LEU A 112 -9.89 -5.77 10.77
N LEU A 113 -9.00 -6.68 11.17
CA LEU A 113 -9.27 -7.76 12.10
C LEU A 113 -8.23 -7.74 13.20
N VAL A 114 -8.55 -8.45 14.28
CA VAL A 114 -7.63 -8.67 15.40
C VAL A 114 -7.28 -10.15 15.45
N ARG A 115 -6.02 -10.47 15.71
CA ARG A 115 -5.62 -11.84 16.07
C ARG A 115 -6.24 -12.20 17.42
N THR A 116 -6.62 -13.45 17.60
CA THR A 116 -7.20 -13.96 18.87
C THR A 116 -6.25 -13.71 20.05
N GLY A 117 -6.81 -13.51 21.25
CA GLY A 117 -6.04 -13.30 22.49
C GLY A 117 -5.69 -11.83 22.78
N THR A 118 -6.51 -10.89 22.35
CA THR A 118 -6.28 -9.45 22.53
C THR A 118 -7.32 -8.80 23.45
N ASP A 119 -7.45 -9.33 24.67
CA ASP A 119 -8.42 -8.84 25.69
C ASP A 119 -8.27 -7.34 26.02
N TRP A 120 -7.09 -6.79 25.76
CA TRP A 120 -6.77 -5.38 25.95
C TRP A 120 -7.50 -4.42 24.97
N LEU A 121 -8.18 -4.93 23.94
CA LEU A 121 -9.03 -4.13 23.05
C LEU A 121 -10.41 -3.84 23.61
N SER A 122 -10.77 -4.43 24.76
CA SER A 122 -12.07 -4.23 25.38
C SER A 122 -12.41 -2.76 25.69
N GLU A 123 -11.40 -1.92 25.89
CA GLU A 123 -11.57 -0.47 26.05
C GLU A 123 -11.82 0.27 24.72
N GLY A 124 -11.70 -0.44 23.58
CA GLY A 124 -11.82 0.13 22.26
C GLY A 124 -10.57 0.88 21.79
N VAL A 125 -10.50 1.10 20.50
CA VAL A 125 -9.48 1.90 19.83
C VAL A 125 -10.12 2.76 18.74
N ASP A 126 -9.47 3.85 18.39
CA ASP A 126 -9.86 4.67 17.26
C ASP A 126 -8.98 4.39 16.06
N VAL A 127 -9.59 4.24 14.91
CA VAL A 127 -8.90 4.07 13.63
C VAL A 127 -9.09 5.34 12.81
N VAL A 128 -7.97 6.01 12.51
CA VAL A 128 -7.93 7.21 11.67
C VAL A 128 -7.00 6.99 10.48
N PHE A 129 -7.02 7.90 9.50
CA PHE A 129 -6.24 7.69 8.28
C PHE A 129 -5.35 8.89 8.11
N ARG A 130 -4.94 9.74 7.95
CA ARG A 130 -3.98 10.83 7.75
C ARG A 130 -3.51 11.40 9.09
N SER A 131 -2.24 11.63 9.19
CA SER A 131 -1.67 12.44 10.26
C SER A 131 -0.33 12.99 9.81
N GLU A 132 -0.25 14.31 9.61
CA GLU A 132 0.97 14.97 9.17
C GLU A 132 2.02 15.04 10.28
N SER A 133 1.59 15.10 11.53
CA SER A 133 2.46 15.25 12.72
C SER A 133 2.81 13.92 13.39
N LEU A 134 2.50 12.82 12.79
CA LEU A 134 2.65 11.49 13.39
C LEU A 134 4.12 11.18 13.70
N LYS A 135 4.35 10.84 14.97
CA LYS A 135 5.61 10.25 15.44
C LYS A 135 5.32 8.86 15.96
N CYS A 136 5.98 7.86 15.41
CA CYS A 136 5.93 6.50 15.91
C CYS A 136 7.32 6.08 16.36
N ARG A 137 7.38 5.38 17.48
CA ARG A 137 8.58 4.74 18.00
C ARG A 137 8.45 3.24 17.84
N PRO A 138 8.89 2.66 16.71
CA PRO A 138 8.71 1.24 16.45
C PRO A 138 9.65 0.40 17.29
N GLY A 139 9.22 -0.01 18.49
CA GLY A 139 9.93 -0.94 19.36
C GLY A 139 10.90 -0.30 20.36
N LYS A 140 11.34 -1.09 21.36
CA LYS A 140 12.26 -0.66 22.41
C LYS A 140 13.63 -0.29 21.83
N GLY A 141 14.21 0.83 22.31
CA GLY A 141 15.54 1.28 21.91
C GLY A 141 15.64 2.02 20.57
N LYS A 142 14.55 2.09 19.79
CA LYS A 142 14.52 2.88 18.55
C LYS A 142 14.12 4.34 18.83
N SER A 143 14.68 5.28 18.08
CA SER A 143 14.31 6.69 18.15
C SER A 143 12.94 6.94 17.51
N ASN A 144 12.29 8.02 17.89
CA ASN A 144 11.08 8.50 17.21
C ASN A 144 11.37 8.69 15.71
N ARG A 145 10.47 8.15 14.87
CA ARG A 145 10.50 8.30 13.42
C ARG A 145 9.39 9.26 13.00
N SER A 146 9.70 10.13 12.05
CA SER A 146 8.62 10.81 11.32
C SER A 146 7.82 9.78 10.52
N PHE A 147 6.56 10.06 10.26
CA PHE A 147 5.71 9.15 9.47
C PHE A 147 6.32 8.81 8.09
N LYS A 148 6.88 9.81 7.41
CA LYS A 148 7.58 9.61 6.13
C LYS A 148 8.76 8.64 6.28
N GLY A 149 9.59 8.82 7.32
CA GLY A 149 10.73 7.94 7.58
C GLY A 149 10.30 6.51 7.90
N LEU A 150 9.27 6.34 8.72
CA LEU A 150 8.68 5.04 9.02
C LEU A 150 8.15 4.34 7.77
N CYS A 151 7.39 5.04 6.93
CA CYS A 151 6.90 4.49 5.67
C CYS A 151 8.03 4.07 4.73
N GLN A 152 9.14 4.81 4.71
CA GLN A 152 10.32 4.45 3.92
C GLN A 152 11.01 3.19 4.47
N GLU A 153 11.18 3.08 5.79
CA GLU A 153 11.76 1.91 6.46
C GLU A 153 10.92 0.65 6.20
N LEU A 154 9.60 0.77 6.34
CA LEU A 154 8.63 -0.31 6.12
C LEU A 154 8.32 -0.58 4.64
N SER A 155 8.97 0.13 3.72
CA SER A 155 8.74 -0.01 2.27
C SER A 155 7.30 0.28 1.82
N ILE A 156 6.59 1.15 2.54
CA ILE A 156 5.21 1.51 2.23
C ILE A 156 5.18 2.51 1.07
N PRO A 157 4.50 2.17 -0.04
CA PRO A 157 4.41 3.05 -1.19
C PRO A 157 3.72 4.39 -0.86
N PRO A 158 4.08 5.49 -1.55
CA PRO A 158 3.52 6.82 -1.28
C PRO A 158 1.99 6.89 -1.34
N TRP A 159 1.38 6.19 -2.28
CA TRP A 159 -0.09 6.18 -2.45
C TRP A 159 -0.85 5.46 -1.34
N LEU A 160 -0.17 4.60 -0.56
CA LEU A 160 -0.77 3.97 0.60
C LEU A 160 -0.72 4.84 1.86
N ARG A 161 0.21 5.79 1.94
CA ARG A 161 0.47 6.52 3.19
C ARG A 161 -0.75 7.26 3.73
N GLN A 162 -1.55 7.84 2.85
CA GLN A 162 -2.79 8.53 3.22
C GLN A 162 -4.00 7.59 3.41
N ARG A 163 -3.79 6.29 3.25
CA ARG A 163 -4.80 5.23 3.32
C ARG A 163 -4.51 4.22 4.42
N LEU A 164 -3.38 4.39 5.12
CA LEU A 164 -3.02 3.49 6.20
C LEU A 164 -3.96 3.67 7.39
N PRO A 165 -4.55 2.58 7.90
CA PRO A 165 -5.20 2.61 9.19
C PRO A 165 -4.19 2.90 10.30
N LEU A 166 -4.37 3.99 10.99
CA LEU A 166 -3.59 4.40 12.15
C LEU A 166 -4.43 4.13 13.40
N ILE A 167 -3.94 3.32 14.29
CA ILE A 167 -4.71 2.82 15.43
C ILE A 167 -4.27 3.53 16.68
N TYR A 168 -5.21 4.23 17.32
CA TYR A 168 -5.02 5.05 18.50
C TYR A 168 -5.76 4.48 19.69
N ARG A 169 -5.18 4.64 20.88
CA ARG A 169 -5.83 4.44 22.17
C ARG A 169 -5.53 5.65 23.04
N ASN A 170 -6.57 6.28 23.62
CA ASN A 170 -6.41 7.47 24.47
C ASN A 170 -5.53 8.55 23.81
N ASP A 171 -5.78 8.82 22.52
CA ASP A 171 -5.01 9.74 21.67
C ASP A 171 -3.52 9.38 21.46
N GLU A 172 -3.07 8.21 21.91
CA GLU A 172 -1.74 7.69 21.62
C GLU A 172 -1.78 6.73 20.44
N LEU A 173 -0.87 6.91 19.48
CA LEU A 173 -0.71 5.98 18.36
C LEU A 173 -0.08 4.69 18.85
N ILE A 174 -0.82 3.59 18.78
CA ILE A 174 -0.39 2.27 19.21
C ILE A 174 0.03 1.35 18.06
N ALA A 175 -0.51 1.55 16.86
CA ALA A 175 -0.10 0.77 15.69
C ALA A 175 -0.30 1.51 14.37
N VAL A 176 0.50 1.13 13.38
CA VAL A 176 0.33 1.49 11.97
C VAL A 176 -0.12 0.24 11.22
N ALA A 177 -1.41 0.09 11.04
CA ALA A 177 -2.05 -1.09 10.44
C ALA A 177 -1.44 -2.41 10.97
N ASP A 178 -1.14 -3.33 10.07
CA ASP A 178 -0.44 -4.60 10.33
C ASP A 178 1.09 -4.50 10.22
N TYR A 179 1.62 -3.30 9.95
CA TYR A 179 3.05 -3.10 9.71
C TYR A 179 3.89 -3.05 10.99
N CYS A 180 3.46 -2.31 11.99
CA CYS A 180 4.20 -2.21 13.25
C CYS A 180 3.35 -1.72 14.41
N MET A 181 3.76 -2.11 15.62
CA MET A 181 3.32 -1.48 16.85
C MET A 181 4.18 -0.26 17.15
N CYS A 182 3.57 0.76 17.75
CA CYS A 182 4.25 1.93 18.32
C CYS A 182 4.31 1.78 19.84
N GLN A 183 5.31 2.37 20.50
CA GLN A 183 5.44 2.25 21.97
C GLN A 183 4.21 2.77 22.72
N PRO A 184 3.93 2.23 23.91
CA PRO A 184 4.77 1.31 24.72
C PRO A 184 4.75 -0.15 24.27
N GLU A 185 3.81 -0.52 23.43
CA GLU A 185 3.67 -1.88 22.93
C GLU A 185 4.82 -2.25 22.00
N THR A 186 5.28 -3.49 22.06
CA THR A 186 6.38 -4.00 21.22
C THR A 186 6.03 -5.35 20.65
N GLY A 187 6.47 -5.60 19.41
CA GLY A 187 6.26 -6.89 18.76
C GLY A 187 5.54 -6.76 17.42
N LYS A 188 5.04 -7.90 16.94
CA LYS A 188 4.21 -7.92 15.75
C LYS A 188 2.85 -7.29 16.06
N SER A 189 2.33 -6.52 15.11
CA SER A 189 0.99 -5.97 15.23
C SER A 189 -0.04 -7.11 15.41
N PRO A 190 -0.93 -7.02 16.40
CA PRO A 190 -2.05 -7.94 16.55
C PRO A 190 -3.13 -7.69 15.51
N PHE A 191 -3.04 -6.57 14.82
CA PHE A 191 -3.99 -6.21 13.78
C PHE A 191 -3.63 -6.90 12.46
N ILE A 192 -4.65 -7.23 11.69
CA ILE A 192 -4.55 -7.75 10.33
C ILE A 192 -5.34 -6.80 9.45
N TRP A 193 -4.67 -6.21 8.47
CA TRP A 193 -5.35 -5.42 7.47
C TRP A 193 -5.61 -6.27 6.22
N GLU A 194 -6.82 -6.78 6.12
CA GLU A 194 -7.30 -7.45 4.90
C GLU A 194 -7.65 -6.42 3.85
N ARG A 195 -6.65 -6.05 3.08
CA ARG A 195 -6.76 -5.11 1.95
C ARG A 195 -6.91 -5.84 0.63
N PRO A 196 -7.47 -5.20 -0.40
CA PRO A 196 -7.50 -5.75 -1.74
C PRO A 196 -6.09 -6.14 -2.22
N GLU A 197 -6.00 -7.15 -3.07
CA GLU A 197 -4.70 -7.70 -3.54
C GLU A 197 -3.82 -6.65 -4.22
N TRP A 198 -4.40 -5.71 -4.95
CA TRP A 198 -3.65 -4.63 -5.60
C TRP A 198 -3.04 -3.61 -4.63
N LEU A 199 -3.42 -3.63 -3.35
CA LEU A 199 -2.82 -2.82 -2.28
C LEU A 199 -1.77 -3.59 -1.45
N GLN A 200 -1.49 -4.85 -1.77
CA GLN A 200 -0.54 -5.70 -1.03
C GLN A 200 0.92 -5.46 -1.43
#